data_fb15aab3cae6070a821109b4c036875d
#
_entry.id   fb15aab3cae6070a821109b4c036875d
#
_cell.length_a   1.000
_cell.length_b   1.000
_cell.length_c   1.000
_cell.angle_alpha   90.00
_cell.angle_beta   90.00
_cell.angle_gamma   90.00
#
_symmetry.space_group_name_H-M   'P 1'
#
loop_
_entity.id
_entity.type
_entity.pdbx_description
1 polymer ?
#
loop_
_entity_poly.entity_id
_entity_poly.type
_entity_poly.pdbx_seq_one_letter_code
_entity_poly.pdbx_strand_id
1 'polypeptide(L)'
;SGNHPDLRYVLSETEAALHPEPWNGKFGEIPKGKSLSKQILIEQVRGIGEYLSVTAHRAGHRAVVIYPADSMSGDQSSALLKTLEEPPEGAVLILVGDDINSILPTIRSRCQLVRCTPPTREQGIAYLKSQKVRNPEGELTRLSGRPLLIHEADPNLTLDKKDEAKYLEMLALGSALSSVQVLSAFQKDIPVGPVVSIMQRWYWDLMAVLSGAEPRYFPEHFEAYKRQVQGTDFQKLVPFNQTLMQANRSKDHPLSKRLVLQDLFITWAKTLADARKN
;
A
#
# COMPACT_ATOMS: atom_id res chain seq x y z
N SER A 1 25.15 3.82 6.12
CA SER A 1 25.17 5.27 6.31
C SER A 1 24.69 5.94 5.03
N GLY A 2 23.65 6.77 5.10
CA GLY A 2 22.97 7.40 3.97
C GLY A 2 23.71 8.44 3.16
N ASN A 3 24.99 8.63 3.41
CA ASN A 3 25.82 9.65 2.79
C ASN A 3 26.84 9.07 1.80
N HIS A 4 26.37 8.28 0.83
CA HIS A 4 27.28 7.84 -0.24
C HIS A 4 27.32 8.94 -1.33
N PRO A 5 28.50 9.50 -1.68
CA PRO A 5 28.59 10.62 -2.64
C PRO A 5 28.14 10.24 -4.05
N ASP A 6 28.23 8.94 -4.40
CA ASP A 6 27.87 8.41 -5.71
C ASP A 6 26.48 7.74 -5.75
N LEU A 7 25.66 7.93 -4.71
CA LEU A 7 24.27 7.45 -4.64
C LEU A 7 23.34 8.62 -4.31
N ARG A 8 22.35 8.84 -5.16
CA ARG A 8 21.30 9.84 -4.96
C ARG A 8 19.93 9.21 -4.98
N TYR A 9 19.07 9.64 -4.07
CA TYR A 9 17.67 9.29 -4.06
C TYR A 9 16.82 10.44 -4.58
N VAL A 10 15.80 10.12 -5.36
CA VAL A 10 14.77 11.04 -5.85
C VAL A 10 13.44 10.48 -5.40
N LEU A 11 12.77 11.17 -4.48
CA LEU A 11 11.55 10.69 -3.85
C LEU A 11 10.48 11.75 -3.81
N SER A 12 9.22 11.30 -3.64
CA SER A 12 8.15 12.20 -3.26
C SER A 12 8.35 12.73 -1.84
N GLU A 13 7.74 13.88 -1.51
CA GLU A 13 7.83 14.45 -0.16
C GLU A 13 7.24 13.50 0.90
N THR A 14 6.20 12.75 0.54
CA THR A 14 5.59 11.75 1.42
C THR A 14 6.56 10.63 1.77
N GLU A 15 7.23 10.06 0.76
CA GLU A 15 8.21 9.00 0.99
C GLU A 15 9.44 9.49 1.75
N ALA A 16 9.89 10.71 1.44
CA ALA A 16 10.98 11.34 2.16
C ALA A 16 10.68 11.53 3.66
N ALA A 17 9.43 11.85 3.99
CA ALA A 17 8.99 12.00 5.39
C ALA A 17 8.88 10.67 6.13
N LEU A 18 8.52 9.59 5.44
CA LEU A 18 8.41 8.24 6.02
C LEU A 18 9.78 7.62 6.29
N HIS A 19 10.78 8.00 5.50
CA HIS A 19 12.12 7.45 5.56
C HIS A 19 13.15 8.57 5.79
N PRO A 20 13.28 9.12 7.00
CA PRO A 20 14.13 10.28 7.26
C PRO A 20 15.63 10.02 7.10
N GLU A 21 16.06 8.79 6.88
CA GLU A 21 17.43 8.42 6.54
C GLU A 21 17.47 7.41 5.39
N PRO A 22 18.32 7.57 4.42
CA PRO A 22 19.53 8.41 4.26
C PRO A 22 19.45 9.33 3.04
N TRP A 23 19.04 10.57 3.24
CA TRP A 23 18.83 11.49 2.13
C TRP A 23 20.04 12.40 1.91
N ASN A 24 20.81 12.22 0.86
CA ASN A 24 21.66 13.28 0.31
C ASN A 24 20.87 14.28 -0.53
N GLY A 25 19.55 14.30 -0.40
CA GLY A 25 18.70 15.28 -1.03
C GLY A 25 18.44 16.44 -0.07
N LYS A 26 18.69 17.65 -0.49
CA LYS A 26 18.21 18.87 0.14
C LYS A 26 16.68 18.92 0.03
N PHE A 27 15.98 18.04 0.74
CA PHE A 27 14.62 18.34 1.11
C PHE A 27 14.75 19.43 2.18
N GLY A 28 14.43 20.66 1.81
CA GLY A 28 14.29 21.73 2.78
C GLY A 28 13.37 21.27 3.89
N GLU A 29 13.50 21.85 5.09
CA GLU A 29 12.59 21.58 6.20
C GLU A 29 11.15 21.55 5.68
N ILE A 30 10.48 20.40 5.84
CA ILE A 30 9.07 20.25 5.43
C ILE A 30 8.29 21.24 6.28
N PRO A 31 7.63 22.26 5.71
CA PRO A 31 6.92 23.26 6.47
C PRO A 31 5.83 22.57 7.30
N LYS A 32 5.84 22.77 8.62
CA LYS A 32 4.79 22.27 9.51
C LYS A 32 3.42 22.76 9.02
N GLY A 33 2.51 21.83 8.75
CA GLY A 33 1.12 22.14 8.35
C GLY A 33 0.85 22.15 6.84
N LYS A 34 1.83 21.87 5.98
CA LYS A 34 1.61 21.71 4.54
C LYS A 34 1.33 20.24 4.20
N SER A 35 0.36 20.00 3.33
CA SER A 35 0.15 18.65 2.75
C SER A 35 1.36 18.27 1.91
N LEU A 36 1.97 17.12 2.21
CA LEU A 36 3.13 16.60 1.48
C LEU A 36 2.73 16.12 0.09
N SER A 37 3.55 16.44 -0.90
CA SER A 37 3.34 15.95 -2.27
C SER A 37 3.63 14.45 -2.35
N LYS A 38 2.72 13.72 -2.98
CA LYS A 38 2.93 12.31 -3.35
C LYS A 38 3.65 12.15 -4.68
N GLN A 39 3.75 13.23 -5.44
CA GLN A 39 4.46 13.25 -6.72
C GLN A 39 5.91 13.68 -6.53
N ILE A 40 6.79 13.13 -7.35
CA ILE A 40 8.17 13.57 -7.48
C ILE A 40 8.16 14.96 -8.12
N LEU A 41 8.96 15.90 -7.60
CA LEU A 41 9.04 17.25 -8.15
C LEU A 41 9.89 17.28 -9.42
N ILE A 42 9.49 18.09 -10.39
CA ILE A 42 10.21 18.19 -11.68
C ILE A 42 11.65 18.68 -11.53
N GLU A 43 11.91 19.55 -10.56
CA GLU A 43 13.26 20.07 -10.25
C GLU A 43 14.18 18.95 -9.80
N GLN A 44 13.67 17.96 -9.06
CA GLN A 44 14.45 16.81 -8.63
C GLN A 44 14.88 15.97 -9.83
N VAL A 45 13.98 15.77 -10.80
CA VAL A 45 14.26 14.99 -12.02
C VAL A 45 15.25 15.73 -12.93
N ARG A 46 15.08 17.05 -13.11
CA ARG A 46 16.01 17.86 -13.90
C ARG A 46 17.43 17.86 -13.35
N GLY A 47 17.60 17.83 -12.03
CA GLY A 47 18.91 17.75 -11.39
C GLY A 47 19.62 16.40 -11.50
N ILE A 48 18.98 15.36 -12.06
CA ILE A 48 19.58 14.02 -12.23
C ILE A 48 20.74 14.08 -13.25
N GLY A 49 20.52 14.73 -14.38
CA GLY A 49 21.52 14.81 -15.45
C GLY A 49 22.82 15.50 -14.98
N GLU A 50 22.70 16.61 -14.25
CA GLU A 50 23.85 17.31 -13.67
C GLU A 50 24.60 16.44 -12.66
N TYR A 51 23.86 15.76 -11.78
CA TYR A 51 24.45 14.86 -10.79
C TYR A 51 25.22 13.71 -11.45
N LEU A 52 24.67 13.09 -12.49
CA LEU A 52 25.29 11.97 -13.18
C LEU A 52 26.48 12.38 -14.05
N SER A 53 26.57 13.65 -14.51
CA SER A 53 27.63 14.16 -15.34
C SER A 53 28.95 14.40 -14.58
N VAL A 54 28.90 14.49 -13.26
CA VAL A 54 30.09 14.67 -12.42
C VAL A 54 30.81 13.34 -12.24
N THR A 55 32.15 13.35 -12.26
CA THR A 55 32.97 12.15 -12.08
C THR A 55 32.67 11.46 -10.75
N ALA A 56 32.55 10.11 -10.75
CA ALA A 56 32.32 9.33 -9.56
C ALA A 56 33.51 9.41 -8.58
N HIS A 57 33.20 9.46 -7.28
CA HIS A 57 34.21 9.61 -6.22
C HIS A 57 34.91 8.30 -5.83
N ARG A 58 34.23 7.17 -5.88
CA ARG A 58 34.76 5.91 -5.28
C ARG A 58 34.76 4.68 -6.18
N ALA A 59 33.79 4.51 -7.07
CA ALA A 59 33.58 3.23 -7.75
C ALA A 59 33.48 3.30 -9.27
N GLY A 60 33.75 4.43 -9.89
CA GLY A 60 33.57 4.60 -11.34
C GLY A 60 32.10 4.63 -11.78
N HIS A 61 31.14 4.43 -10.87
CA HIS A 61 29.70 4.45 -11.14
C HIS A 61 28.97 5.43 -10.23
N ARG A 62 27.93 6.08 -10.78
CA ARG A 62 26.98 6.88 -10.01
C ARG A 62 25.58 6.31 -10.18
N ALA A 63 24.88 6.16 -9.08
CA ALA A 63 23.52 5.62 -9.06
C ALA A 63 22.50 6.65 -8.62
N VAL A 64 21.34 6.64 -9.29
CA VAL A 64 20.16 7.39 -8.88
C VAL A 64 19.01 6.41 -8.70
N VAL A 65 18.39 6.41 -7.52
CA VAL A 65 17.18 5.65 -7.21
C VAL A 65 16.00 6.60 -7.22
N ILE A 66 14.99 6.31 -8.02
CA ILE A 66 13.76 7.10 -8.16
C ILE A 66 12.61 6.27 -7.59
N TYR A 67 11.91 6.77 -6.54
CA TYR A 67 10.78 6.10 -5.90
C TYR A 67 9.77 7.09 -5.32
N PRO A 68 8.47 6.86 -5.49
CA PRO A 68 7.86 5.88 -6.39
C PRO A 68 7.85 6.39 -7.84
N ALA A 69 8.42 5.62 -8.78
CA ALA A 69 8.55 6.04 -10.17
C ALA A 69 7.20 6.17 -10.90
N ASP A 70 6.20 5.42 -10.45
CA ASP A 70 4.82 5.47 -10.94
C ASP A 70 4.06 6.73 -10.48
N SER A 71 4.63 7.54 -9.57
CA SER A 71 4.08 8.85 -9.21
C SER A 71 4.52 10.00 -10.13
N MET A 72 5.42 9.74 -11.08
CA MET A 72 5.86 10.74 -12.04
C MET A 72 4.77 11.06 -13.05
N SER A 73 4.46 12.34 -13.25
CA SER A 73 3.59 12.80 -14.35
C SER A 73 4.32 12.78 -15.70
N GLY A 74 3.60 13.15 -16.76
CA GLY A 74 4.15 13.23 -18.11
C GLY A 74 5.37 14.16 -18.22
N ASP A 75 5.37 15.30 -17.51
CA ASP A 75 6.45 16.28 -17.54
C ASP A 75 7.71 15.77 -16.87
N GLN A 76 7.60 15.16 -15.68
CA GLN A 76 8.75 14.55 -15.00
C GLN A 76 9.31 13.38 -15.81
N SER A 77 8.43 12.55 -16.35
CA SER A 77 8.84 11.44 -17.20
C SER A 77 9.55 11.92 -18.46
N SER A 78 9.05 12.97 -19.11
CA SER A 78 9.68 13.57 -20.30
C SER A 78 11.04 14.18 -19.99
N ALA A 79 11.21 14.82 -18.84
CA ALA A 79 12.49 15.37 -18.40
C ALA A 79 13.56 14.28 -18.18
N LEU A 80 13.14 13.04 -17.83
CA LEU A 80 14.05 11.91 -17.61
C LEU A 80 14.49 11.23 -18.92
N LEU A 81 13.69 11.33 -20.00
CA LEU A 81 13.93 10.59 -21.24
C LEU A 81 15.33 10.85 -21.82
N LYS A 82 15.80 12.09 -21.85
CA LYS A 82 17.14 12.41 -22.39
C LYS A 82 18.24 11.66 -21.62
N THR A 83 18.15 11.59 -20.31
CA THR A 83 19.14 10.88 -19.48
C THR A 83 19.05 9.36 -19.64
N LEU A 84 17.86 8.82 -19.95
CA LEU A 84 17.68 7.40 -20.22
C LEU A 84 18.15 6.99 -21.62
N GLU A 85 18.07 7.90 -22.61
CA GLU A 85 18.54 7.65 -23.98
C GLU A 85 20.05 7.70 -24.10
N GLU A 86 20.67 8.69 -23.42
CA GLU A 86 22.11 8.93 -23.45
C GLU A 86 22.66 9.04 -22.02
N PRO A 87 22.66 7.93 -21.25
CA PRO A 87 23.18 7.97 -19.90
C PRO A 87 24.71 8.25 -19.92
N PRO A 88 25.20 9.13 -19.02
CA PRO A 88 26.63 9.31 -18.84
C PRO A 88 27.35 7.99 -18.52
N GLU A 89 28.62 7.88 -18.88
CA GLU A 89 29.42 6.69 -18.59
C GLU A 89 29.43 6.38 -17.10
N GLY A 90 29.17 5.12 -16.74
CA GLY A 90 29.09 4.69 -15.34
C GLY A 90 27.80 5.11 -14.62
N ALA A 91 26.83 5.73 -15.30
CA ALA A 91 25.54 6.08 -14.69
C ALA A 91 24.62 4.87 -14.57
N VAL A 92 23.99 4.71 -13.42
CA VAL A 92 22.95 3.68 -13.15
C VAL A 92 21.70 4.37 -12.65
N LEU A 93 20.58 4.19 -13.37
CA LEU A 93 19.28 4.67 -12.94
C LEU A 93 18.41 3.48 -12.51
N ILE A 94 17.90 3.53 -11.31
CA ILE A 94 17.01 2.50 -10.73
C ILE A 94 15.65 3.15 -10.47
N LEU A 95 14.65 2.76 -11.27
CA LEU A 95 13.28 3.22 -11.12
C LEU A 95 12.50 2.14 -10.36
N VAL A 96 11.99 2.49 -9.19
CA VAL A 96 11.20 1.59 -8.34
C VAL A 96 9.76 2.08 -8.32
N GLY A 97 8.82 1.19 -8.57
CA GLY A 97 7.39 1.49 -8.56
C GLY A 97 6.56 0.24 -8.32
N ASP A 98 5.34 0.44 -7.83
CA ASP A 98 4.41 -0.64 -7.51
C ASP A 98 3.56 -1.07 -8.70
N ASP A 99 3.25 -0.13 -9.62
CA ASP A 99 2.46 -0.40 -10.81
C ASP A 99 3.23 -0.03 -12.09
N ILE A 100 3.70 -1.06 -12.80
CA ILE A 100 4.40 -0.90 -14.07
C ILE A 100 3.52 -0.22 -15.15
N ASN A 101 2.19 -0.34 -15.07
CA ASN A 101 1.29 0.24 -16.06
C ASN A 101 1.12 1.75 -15.88
N SER A 102 1.38 2.27 -14.69
CA SER A 102 1.40 3.72 -14.40
C SER A 102 2.67 4.41 -14.88
N ILE A 103 3.72 3.65 -15.21
CA ILE A 103 4.96 4.19 -15.81
C ILE A 103 4.80 4.30 -17.33
N LEU A 104 5.13 5.47 -17.89
CA LEU A 104 4.98 5.71 -19.32
C LEU A 104 5.71 4.66 -20.17
N PRO A 105 5.11 4.18 -21.26
CA PRO A 105 5.73 3.20 -22.16
C PRO A 105 7.09 3.67 -22.70
N THR A 106 7.28 4.96 -22.91
CA THR A 106 8.54 5.56 -23.35
C THR A 106 9.68 5.40 -22.34
N ILE A 107 9.39 5.44 -21.05
CA ILE A 107 10.34 5.12 -19.98
C ILE A 107 10.64 3.64 -19.97
N ARG A 108 9.57 2.80 -19.95
CA ARG A 108 9.70 1.34 -19.86
C ARG A 108 10.53 0.74 -21.00
N SER A 109 10.38 1.28 -22.21
CA SER A 109 11.12 0.78 -23.37
C SER A 109 12.64 1.02 -23.31
N ARG A 110 13.10 1.93 -22.42
CA ARG A 110 14.51 2.28 -22.22
C ARG A 110 15.09 1.70 -20.92
N CYS A 111 14.30 0.93 -20.19
CA CYS A 111 14.71 0.30 -18.93
C CYS A 111 14.67 -1.21 -19.02
N GLN A 112 15.59 -1.88 -18.37
CA GLN A 112 15.51 -3.31 -18.13
C GLN A 112 14.52 -3.55 -16.99
N LEU A 113 13.44 -4.31 -17.24
CA LEU A 113 12.46 -4.65 -16.22
C LEU A 113 12.99 -5.76 -15.30
N VAL A 114 13.09 -5.44 -14.01
CA VAL A 114 13.35 -6.41 -12.95
C VAL A 114 12.08 -6.58 -12.12
N ARG A 115 11.51 -7.77 -12.10
CA ARG A 115 10.32 -8.07 -11.30
C ARG A 115 10.72 -8.55 -9.91
N CYS A 116 10.33 -7.80 -8.90
CA CYS A 116 10.45 -8.21 -7.50
C CYS A 116 9.18 -8.98 -7.13
N THR A 117 9.26 -10.31 -7.09
CA THR A 117 8.12 -11.13 -6.68
C THR A 117 7.94 -11.07 -5.17
N PRO A 118 6.68 -11.08 -4.67
CA PRO A 118 6.44 -11.23 -3.24
C PRO A 118 7.14 -12.49 -2.69
N PRO A 119 7.60 -12.47 -1.44
CA PRO A 119 8.21 -13.64 -0.84
C PRO A 119 7.20 -14.79 -0.73
N THR A 120 7.68 -16.04 -0.82
CA THR A 120 6.84 -17.19 -0.50
C THR A 120 6.45 -17.18 0.97
N ARG A 121 5.42 -17.97 1.34
CA ARG A 121 5.01 -18.09 2.74
C ARG A 121 6.18 -18.54 3.65
N GLU A 122 6.96 -19.51 3.17
CA GLU A 122 8.13 -20.05 3.89
C GLU A 122 9.21 -18.98 4.09
N GLN A 123 9.51 -18.21 3.04
CA GLN A 123 10.48 -17.10 3.11
C GLN A 123 10.01 -16.02 4.08
N GLY A 124 8.72 -15.66 4.04
CA GLY A 124 8.14 -14.69 4.96
C GLY A 124 8.20 -15.15 6.42
N ILE A 125 7.86 -16.41 6.71
CA ILE A 125 7.95 -17.00 8.03
C ILE A 125 9.42 -17.04 8.51
N ALA A 126 10.33 -17.47 7.65
CA ALA A 126 11.77 -17.52 7.97
C ALA A 126 12.31 -16.14 8.33
N TYR A 127 11.92 -15.11 7.57
CA TYR A 127 12.28 -13.73 7.86
C TYR A 127 11.75 -13.28 9.23
N LEU A 128 10.45 -13.46 9.52
CA LEU A 128 9.86 -13.07 10.79
C LEU A 128 10.46 -13.84 11.98
N LYS A 129 10.85 -15.10 11.79
CA LYS A 129 11.61 -15.87 12.80
C LYS A 129 12.98 -15.23 13.07
N SER A 130 13.69 -14.78 12.03
CA SER A 130 14.97 -14.08 12.18
C SER A 130 14.83 -12.76 12.95
N GLN A 131 13.66 -12.11 12.84
CA GLN A 131 13.29 -10.90 13.60
C GLN A 131 12.75 -11.22 15.02
N LYS A 132 12.83 -12.48 15.48
CA LYS A 132 12.38 -12.95 16.82
C LYS A 132 10.89 -12.71 17.09
N VAL A 133 10.05 -12.70 16.05
CA VAL A 133 8.60 -12.59 16.19
C VAL A 133 8.05 -13.86 16.83
N ARG A 134 7.22 -13.73 17.89
CA ARG A 134 6.71 -14.88 18.68
C ARG A 134 5.79 -15.80 17.88
N ASN A 135 4.90 -15.22 17.03
CA ASN A 135 3.98 -15.97 16.16
C ASN A 135 4.20 -15.54 14.71
N PRO A 136 5.24 -16.04 14.02
CA PRO A 136 5.59 -15.59 12.68
C PRO A 136 4.54 -15.95 11.64
N GLU A 137 3.80 -17.05 11.81
CA GLU A 137 2.75 -17.46 10.87
C GLU A 137 1.51 -16.56 10.95
N GLY A 138 1.00 -16.33 12.16
CA GLY A 138 -0.11 -15.41 12.39
C GLY A 138 0.26 -13.97 12.03
N GLU A 139 1.50 -13.53 12.35
CA GLU A 139 1.95 -12.21 12.00
C GLU A 139 2.11 -12.02 10.48
N LEU A 140 2.64 -13.02 9.76
CA LEU A 140 2.71 -12.97 8.31
C LEU A 140 1.31 -12.85 7.67
N THR A 141 0.35 -13.56 8.22
CA THR A 141 -1.06 -13.47 7.78
C THR A 141 -1.62 -12.06 8.04
N ARG A 142 -1.40 -11.52 9.23
CA ARG A 142 -1.78 -10.14 9.60
C ARG A 142 -1.17 -9.11 8.66
N LEU A 143 0.09 -9.27 8.30
CA LEU A 143 0.81 -8.41 7.36
C LEU A 143 0.49 -8.71 5.88
N SER A 144 -0.51 -9.55 5.61
CA SER A 144 -0.94 -9.91 4.23
C SER A 144 0.18 -10.48 3.37
N GLY A 145 1.10 -11.26 3.97
CA GLY A 145 2.24 -11.86 3.28
C GLY A 145 3.41 -10.90 3.05
N ARG A 146 3.39 -9.69 3.62
CA ARG A 146 4.43 -8.65 3.49
C ARG A 146 5.29 -8.57 4.77
N PRO A 147 6.29 -9.43 4.96
CA PRO A 147 7.01 -9.55 6.24
C PRO A 147 7.82 -8.30 6.60
N LEU A 148 8.23 -7.47 5.64
CA LEU A 148 8.98 -6.23 5.89
C LEU A 148 8.15 -5.17 6.62
N LEU A 149 6.82 -5.19 6.50
CA LEU A 149 5.93 -4.27 7.21
C LEU A 149 6.03 -4.39 8.75
N ILE A 150 6.68 -5.43 9.27
CA ILE A 150 6.92 -5.56 10.72
C ILE A 150 7.75 -4.40 11.29
N HIS A 151 8.56 -3.76 10.45
CA HIS A 151 9.41 -2.62 10.83
C HIS A 151 8.80 -1.27 10.49
N GLU A 152 7.70 -1.26 9.74
CA GLU A 152 7.05 -0.02 9.36
C GLU A 152 6.07 0.41 10.45
N ALA A 153 6.40 1.51 11.10
CA ALA A 153 5.53 2.18 12.06
C ALA A 153 4.53 3.13 11.39
N ASP A 154 4.25 2.98 10.09
CA ASP A 154 3.30 3.84 9.40
C ASP A 154 1.87 3.51 9.84
N PRO A 155 1.21 4.41 10.59
CA PRO A 155 -0.18 4.22 11.00
C PRO A 155 -1.17 4.16 9.82
N ASN A 156 -0.74 4.55 8.60
CA ASN A 156 -1.55 4.40 7.40
C ASN A 156 -1.48 2.99 6.81
N LEU A 157 -0.55 2.15 7.23
CA LEU A 157 -0.38 0.77 6.76
C LEU A 157 -0.86 -0.28 7.76
N THR A 158 -0.86 0.03 9.06
CA THR A 158 -1.23 -0.91 10.13
C THR A 158 -2.18 -0.26 11.14
N LEU A 159 -3.09 -1.06 11.69
CA LEU A 159 -3.90 -0.71 12.86
C LEU A 159 -3.29 -1.35 14.10
N ASP A 160 -3.57 -0.77 15.26
CA ASP A 160 -3.29 -1.48 16.48
C ASP A 160 -4.19 -2.73 16.63
N LYS A 161 -3.75 -3.69 17.43
CA LYS A 161 -4.46 -4.98 17.59
C LYS A 161 -5.88 -4.81 18.14
N LYS A 162 -6.11 -3.79 18.95
CA LYS A 162 -7.41 -3.52 19.56
C LYS A 162 -8.40 -2.99 18.53
N ASP A 163 -7.95 -2.05 17.70
CA ASP A 163 -8.78 -1.51 16.62
C ASP A 163 -9.02 -2.56 15.54
N GLU A 164 -8.01 -3.37 15.19
CA GLU A 164 -8.17 -4.49 14.25
C GLU A 164 -9.24 -5.47 14.75
N ALA A 165 -9.17 -5.92 16.00
CA ALA A 165 -10.15 -6.83 16.60
C ALA A 165 -11.57 -6.23 16.58
N LYS A 166 -11.70 -4.95 16.91
CA LYS A 166 -13.00 -4.24 16.87
C LYS A 166 -13.63 -4.27 15.47
N TYR A 167 -12.84 -4.01 14.42
CA TYR A 167 -13.38 -4.02 13.05
C TYR A 167 -13.71 -5.43 12.56
N LEU A 168 -12.93 -6.44 12.97
CA LEU A 168 -13.24 -7.84 12.69
C LEU A 168 -14.55 -8.28 13.38
N GLU A 169 -14.77 -7.88 14.62
CA GLU A 169 -16.05 -8.12 15.31
C GLU A 169 -17.23 -7.48 14.57
N MET A 170 -17.08 -6.24 14.11
CA MET A 170 -18.10 -5.56 13.33
C MET A 170 -18.39 -6.29 12.00
N LEU A 171 -17.35 -6.75 11.30
CA LEU A 171 -17.51 -7.53 10.07
C LEU A 171 -18.20 -8.88 10.35
N ALA A 172 -17.89 -9.51 11.48
CA ALA A 172 -18.50 -10.77 11.89
C ALA A 172 -20.00 -10.67 12.19
N LEU A 173 -20.52 -9.50 12.58
CA LEU A 173 -21.95 -9.24 12.72
C LEU A 173 -22.69 -9.32 11.38
N GLY A 174 -22.03 -8.99 10.27
CA GLY A 174 -22.62 -9.06 8.94
C GLY A 174 -23.88 -8.20 8.80
N SER A 175 -24.99 -8.81 8.35
CA SER A 175 -26.29 -8.12 8.22
C SER A 175 -26.91 -7.67 9.55
N ALA A 176 -26.44 -8.18 10.68
CA ALA A 176 -26.89 -7.75 12.01
C ALA A 176 -26.18 -6.48 12.51
N LEU A 177 -25.18 -5.99 11.81
CA LEU A 177 -24.47 -4.75 12.15
C LEU A 177 -25.40 -3.54 11.95
N SER A 178 -25.73 -2.86 13.04
CA SER A 178 -26.60 -1.68 13.00
C SER A 178 -25.84 -0.40 12.66
N SER A 179 -26.54 0.55 12.00
CA SER A 179 -25.96 1.87 11.71
C SER A 179 -25.53 2.61 12.99
N VAL A 180 -26.20 2.42 14.11
CA VAL A 180 -25.83 3.03 15.39
C VAL A 180 -24.49 2.50 15.88
N GLN A 181 -24.23 1.20 15.76
CA GLN A 181 -22.93 0.62 16.10
C GLN A 181 -21.82 1.16 15.20
N VAL A 182 -22.07 1.31 13.90
CA VAL A 182 -21.12 1.89 12.95
C VAL A 182 -20.81 3.33 13.32
N LEU A 183 -21.81 4.17 13.53
CA LEU A 183 -21.61 5.58 13.86
C LEU A 183 -20.84 5.77 15.18
N SER A 184 -21.11 4.93 16.18
CA SER A 184 -20.40 4.95 17.46
C SER A 184 -18.96 4.47 17.37
N ALA A 185 -18.67 3.54 16.43
CA ALA A 185 -17.34 2.99 16.22
C ALA A 185 -16.34 4.00 15.61
N PHE A 186 -16.83 4.92 14.77
CA PHE A 186 -16.02 5.89 14.02
C PHE A 186 -16.28 7.32 14.52
N GLN A 187 -15.87 7.61 15.75
CA GLN A 187 -15.97 8.96 16.32
C GLN A 187 -14.75 9.83 16.02
N LYS A 188 -13.61 9.22 15.72
CA LYS A 188 -12.33 9.88 15.38
C LYS A 188 -11.95 9.58 13.94
N ASP A 189 -11.10 10.42 13.37
CA ASP A 189 -10.49 10.14 12.07
C ASP A 189 -9.48 9.00 12.21
N ILE A 190 -9.69 7.97 11.39
CA ILE A 190 -8.87 6.76 11.33
C ILE A 190 -8.38 6.62 9.89
N PRO A 191 -7.15 6.15 9.67
CA PRO A 191 -6.64 5.89 8.33
C PRO A 191 -7.54 4.91 7.57
N VAL A 192 -7.97 5.29 6.37
CA VAL A 192 -8.89 4.48 5.56
C VAL A 192 -8.22 3.20 5.05
N GLY A 193 -6.96 3.32 4.58
CA GLY A 193 -6.25 2.21 3.94
C GLY A 193 -6.17 0.92 4.76
N PRO A 194 -5.72 0.94 6.04
CA PRO A 194 -5.67 -0.24 6.88
C PRO A 194 -7.04 -0.89 7.10
N VAL A 195 -8.09 -0.10 7.31
CA VAL A 195 -9.46 -0.62 7.51
C VAL A 195 -9.98 -1.27 6.24
N VAL A 196 -9.78 -0.63 5.08
CA VAL A 196 -10.13 -1.21 3.77
C VAL A 196 -9.37 -2.52 3.53
N SER A 197 -8.09 -2.58 3.91
CA SER A 197 -7.29 -3.80 3.79
C SER A 197 -7.85 -4.96 4.64
N ILE A 198 -8.35 -4.69 5.85
CA ILE A 198 -9.04 -5.71 6.68
C ILE A 198 -10.33 -6.15 5.99
N MET A 199 -11.15 -5.21 5.50
CA MET A 199 -12.39 -5.54 4.80
C MET A 199 -12.15 -6.35 3.53
N GLN A 200 -11.10 -6.05 2.76
CA GLN A 200 -10.72 -6.84 1.59
C GLN A 200 -10.32 -8.27 1.95
N ARG A 201 -9.52 -8.46 3.01
CA ARG A 201 -9.13 -9.78 3.51
C ARG A 201 -10.34 -10.57 4.03
N TRP A 202 -11.24 -9.90 4.76
CA TRP A 202 -12.50 -10.50 5.20
C TRP A 202 -13.36 -10.93 4.01
N TYR A 203 -13.50 -10.06 3.03
CA TYR A 203 -14.25 -10.37 1.80
C TYR A 203 -13.64 -11.58 1.06
N TRP A 204 -12.32 -11.67 0.96
CA TRP A 204 -11.64 -12.81 0.35
C TRP A 204 -11.93 -14.12 1.10
N ASP A 205 -11.86 -14.12 2.42
CA ASP A 205 -12.19 -15.30 3.23
C ASP A 205 -13.65 -15.69 3.09
N LEU A 206 -14.56 -14.70 3.07
CA LEU A 206 -15.98 -14.95 2.82
C LEU A 206 -16.21 -15.63 1.46
N MET A 207 -15.56 -15.16 0.42
CA MET A 207 -15.65 -15.73 -0.93
C MET A 207 -15.04 -17.13 -0.98
N ALA A 208 -13.94 -17.38 -0.27
CA ALA A 208 -13.34 -18.71 -0.15
C ALA A 208 -14.34 -19.69 0.51
N VAL A 209 -14.93 -19.31 1.63
CA VAL A 209 -15.93 -20.15 2.34
C VAL A 209 -17.18 -20.37 1.49
N LEU A 210 -17.66 -19.37 0.77
CA LEU A 210 -18.79 -19.49 -0.17
C LEU A 210 -18.50 -20.49 -1.29
N SER A 211 -17.22 -20.61 -1.69
CA SER A 211 -16.75 -21.58 -2.69
C SER A 211 -16.39 -22.94 -2.11
N GLY A 212 -16.60 -23.17 -0.79
CA GLY A 212 -16.26 -24.41 -0.11
C GLY A 212 -14.81 -24.56 0.33
N ALA A 213 -14.01 -23.50 0.24
CA ALA A 213 -12.62 -23.48 0.73
C ALA A 213 -12.53 -22.96 2.18
N GLU A 214 -11.38 -23.18 2.81
CA GLU A 214 -11.11 -22.64 4.14
C GLU A 214 -10.67 -21.17 4.09
N PRO A 215 -11.00 -20.35 5.13
CA PRO A 215 -10.54 -18.98 5.23
C PRO A 215 -9.03 -18.94 5.46
N ARG A 216 -8.37 -17.98 4.80
CA ARG A 216 -6.91 -17.84 4.84
C ARG A 216 -6.44 -16.79 5.85
N TYR A 217 -7.15 -15.66 5.92
CA TYR A 217 -6.68 -14.48 6.65
C TYR A 217 -7.13 -14.46 8.11
N PHE A 218 -8.40 -14.86 8.35
CA PHE A 218 -9.00 -14.85 9.68
C PHE A 218 -9.73 -16.18 9.96
N PRO A 219 -8.98 -17.30 10.04
CA PRO A 219 -9.58 -18.65 10.24
C PRO A 219 -10.34 -18.77 11.54
N GLU A 220 -10.00 -17.96 12.57
CA GLU A 220 -10.71 -17.91 13.85
C GLU A 220 -12.16 -17.42 13.73
N HIS A 221 -12.51 -16.76 12.64
CA HIS A 221 -13.87 -16.28 12.35
C HIS A 221 -14.68 -17.23 11.44
N PHE A 222 -14.25 -18.48 11.28
CA PHE A 222 -14.88 -19.43 10.34
C PHE A 222 -16.38 -19.58 10.55
N GLU A 223 -16.85 -19.65 11.79
CA GLU A 223 -18.28 -19.74 12.11
C GLU A 223 -19.06 -18.47 11.73
N ALA A 224 -18.43 -17.31 11.75
CA ALA A 224 -19.06 -16.08 11.26
C ALA A 224 -19.23 -16.13 9.74
N TYR A 225 -18.21 -16.58 9.01
CA TYR A 225 -18.30 -16.77 7.56
C TYR A 225 -19.41 -17.74 7.18
N LYS A 226 -19.48 -18.91 7.83
CA LYS A 226 -20.55 -19.89 7.57
C LYS A 226 -21.95 -19.29 7.71
N ARG A 227 -22.16 -18.48 8.76
CA ARG A 227 -23.46 -17.79 8.95
C ARG A 227 -23.73 -16.75 7.87
N GLN A 228 -22.69 -16.06 7.38
CA GLN A 228 -22.81 -15.02 6.36
C GLN A 228 -23.05 -15.59 4.97
N VAL A 229 -22.46 -16.73 4.62
CA VAL A 229 -22.63 -17.36 3.31
C VAL A 229 -23.93 -18.18 3.19
N GLN A 230 -24.57 -18.51 4.30
CA GLN A 230 -25.80 -19.32 4.29
C GLN A 230 -26.91 -18.59 3.54
N GLY A 231 -27.36 -19.18 2.42
CA GLY A 231 -28.36 -18.60 1.54
C GLY A 231 -27.94 -17.37 0.76
N THR A 232 -26.65 -17.07 0.72
CA THR A 232 -26.10 -15.89 0.04
C THR A 232 -25.86 -16.18 -1.44
N ASP A 233 -26.25 -15.22 -2.30
CA ASP A 233 -25.95 -15.24 -3.72
C ASP A 233 -24.62 -14.54 -3.99
N PHE A 234 -23.66 -15.27 -4.57
CA PHE A 234 -22.35 -14.78 -4.97
C PHE A 234 -22.41 -13.49 -5.80
N GLN A 235 -23.32 -13.44 -6.80
CA GLN A 235 -23.38 -12.30 -7.72
C GLN A 235 -23.70 -10.98 -7.01
N LYS A 236 -24.44 -11.05 -5.92
CA LYS A 236 -24.81 -9.88 -5.13
C LYS A 236 -23.65 -9.34 -4.27
N LEU A 237 -22.62 -10.14 -4.01
CA LEU A 237 -21.43 -9.72 -3.27
C LEU A 237 -20.38 -9.03 -4.15
N VAL A 238 -20.35 -9.32 -5.47
CA VAL A 238 -19.36 -8.80 -6.39
C VAL A 238 -19.28 -7.25 -6.41
N PRO A 239 -20.39 -6.50 -6.42
CA PRO A 239 -20.36 -5.04 -6.42
C PRO A 239 -19.64 -4.46 -5.20
N PHE A 240 -19.69 -5.13 -4.05
CA PHE A 240 -19.01 -4.66 -2.84
C PHE A 240 -17.48 -4.64 -3.00
N ASN A 241 -16.91 -5.61 -3.72
CA ASN A 241 -15.47 -5.57 -4.02
C ASN A 241 -15.07 -4.33 -4.83
N GLN A 242 -15.91 -3.91 -5.79
CA GLN A 242 -15.67 -2.68 -6.55
C GLN A 242 -15.69 -1.45 -5.64
N THR A 243 -16.63 -1.40 -4.69
CA THR A 243 -16.70 -0.35 -3.67
C THR A 243 -15.42 -0.30 -2.82
N LEU A 244 -14.91 -1.47 -2.37
CA LEU A 244 -13.64 -1.54 -1.62
C LEU A 244 -12.45 -1.06 -2.46
N MET A 245 -12.37 -1.44 -3.73
CA MET A 245 -11.30 -1.00 -4.63
C MET A 245 -11.35 0.51 -4.85
N GLN A 246 -12.54 1.08 -5.03
CA GLN A 246 -12.73 2.52 -5.18
C GLN A 246 -12.35 3.28 -3.92
N ALA A 247 -12.75 2.81 -2.74
CA ALA A 247 -12.37 3.40 -1.46
C ALA A 247 -10.84 3.38 -1.25
N ASN A 248 -10.17 2.31 -1.66
CA ASN A 248 -8.72 2.22 -1.58
C ASN A 248 -8.01 3.23 -2.52
N ARG A 249 -8.56 3.46 -3.71
CA ARG A 249 -8.03 4.49 -4.65
C ARG A 249 -8.25 5.91 -4.12
N SER A 250 -9.32 6.13 -3.40
CA SER A 250 -9.74 7.45 -2.87
C SER A 250 -9.29 7.68 -1.42
N LYS A 251 -8.46 6.80 -0.84
CA LYS A 251 -8.03 6.85 0.58
C LYS A 251 -7.37 8.18 1.00
N ASP A 252 -6.85 8.91 0.02
CA ASP A 252 -6.12 10.17 0.20
C ASP A 252 -6.93 11.41 -0.19
N HIS A 253 -8.20 11.21 -0.59
CA HIS A 253 -9.08 12.32 -0.96
C HIS A 253 -9.48 13.13 0.29
N PRO A 254 -9.66 14.48 0.18
CA PRO A 254 -10.01 15.36 1.32
C PRO A 254 -11.40 15.11 1.92
N LEU A 255 -12.16 14.13 1.46
CA LEU A 255 -13.41 13.70 2.10
C LEU A 255 -13.13 13.20 3.53
N SER A 256 -14.08 13.42 4.42
CA SER A 256 -13.99 12.93 5.81
C SER A 256 -13.75 11.43 5.83
N LYS A 257 -12.56 11.02 6.29
CA LYS A 257 -12.16 9.61 6.45
C LYS A 257 -13.20 8.81 7.23
N ARG A 258 -13.77 9.44 8.25
CA ARG A 258 -14.85 8.88 9.07
C ARG A 258 -16.07 8.51 8.24
N LEU A 259 -16.54 9.42 7.38
CA LEU A 259 -17.73 9.17 6.56
C LEU A 259 -17.51 8.03 5.56
N VAL A 260 -16.33 7.96 4.96
CA VAL A 260 -15.96 6.87 4.04
C VAL A 260 -16.03 5.52 4.77
N LEU A 261 -15.46 5.41 5.97
CA LEU A 261 -15.48 4.17 6.74
C LEU A 261 -16.89 3.81 7.22
N GLN A 262 -17.66 4.79 7.68
CA GLN A 262 -19.05 4.59 8.08
C GLN A 262 -19.88 4.04 6.90
N ASP A 263 -19.74 4.65 5.73
CA ASP A 263 -20.44 4.21 4.51
C ASP A 263 -20.05 2.79 4.11
N LEU A 264 -18.76 2.45 4.16
CA LEU A 264 -18.29 1.10 3.84
C LEU A 264 -18.91 0.03 4.75
N PHE A 265 -18.95 0.24 6.07
CA PHE A 265 -19.51 -0.74 7.00
C PHE A 265 -21.04 -0.82 6.90
N ILE A 266 -21.73 0.29 6.64
CA ILE A 266 -23.17 0.30 6.39
C ILE A 266 -23.48 -0.44 5.07
N THR A 267 -22.70 -0.19 4.04
CA THR A 267 -22.82 -0.85 2.72
C THR A 267 -22.54 -2.34 2.86
N TRP A 268 -21.54 -2.75 3.66
CA TRP A 268 -21.28 -4.16 3.98
C TRP A 268 -22.50 -4.85 4.58
N ALA A 269 -23.08 -4.27 5.63
CA ALA A 269 -24.27 -4.84 6.30
C ALA A 269 -25.46 -4.96 5.33
N LYS A 270 -25.71 -3.94 4.51
CA LYS A 270 -26.77 -3.95 3.48
C LYS A 270 -26.51 -5.02 2.43
N THR A 271 -25.28 -5.09 1.90
CA THR A 271 -24.91 -6.08 0.88
C THR A 271 -25.19 -7.49 1.35
N LEU A 272 -24.87 -7.84 2.60
CA LEU A 272 -25.15 -9.15 3.16
C LEU A 272 -26.64 -9.37 3.42
N ALA A 273 -27.40 -8.34 3.79
CA ALA A 273 -28.85 -8.45 3.93
C ALA A 273 -29.52 -8.72 2.57
N ASP A 274 -29.14 -7.98 1.54
CA ASP A 274 -29.68 -8.07 0.18
C ASP A 274 -29.21 -9.33 -0.57
N ALA A 275 -28.05 -9.88 -0.18
CA ALA A 275 -27.48 -11.07 -0.80
C ALA A 275 -28.20 -12.38 -0.36
N ARG A 276 -28.96 -12.37 0.72
CA ARG A 276 -29.73 -13.54 1.11
C ARG A 276 -30.81 -13.86 0.08
N LYS A 277 -30.89 -15.12 -0.33
CA LYS A 277 -31.98 -15.59 -1.17
C LYS A 277 -33.25 -15.61 -0.30
N ASN A 278 -34.31 -14.92 -0.76
CA ASN A 278 -35.64 -15.07 -0.23
C ASN A 278 -36.14 -16.51 -0.46
#